data_27cfeea91b03f08cacea4da4cbdd8862
#
_entry.id   27cfeea91b03f08cacea4da4cbdd8862
#
_cell.length_a   1.000
_cell.length_b   1.000
_cell.length_c   1.000
_cell.angle_alpha   90.00
_cell.angle_beta   90.00
_cell.angle_gamma   90.00
#
_symmetry.space_group_name_H-M   'P 1'
#
loop_
_entity.id
_entity.type
_entity.pdbx_description
1 polymer ?
#
loop_
_entity_poly.entity_id
_entity_poly.type
_entity_poly.pdbx_seq_one_letter_code
_entity_poly.pdbx_strand_id
1 'polypeptide(L)'
;MDFTGAYSPRAFARFLVPLMAAELFQQVYGLINTAVVSHALDDTALAVMGACSGLLAVRGKVLAGMFYGFGICLGTAVGSGDVRRRAVVFSAALRYTLALSALGMLAALGVNGLMDLGNIPPQLRPAAAPYLMLSFAGAGAVGAKLLLVVLLQAVGDTGYFSMLAVLGTLANTVLVVLFIGVLHGGIACAALATVLTNGLLALLLLGYLRRKWPELLQTAPTGGIPAAVWWNLLQNGGAKTLYFFLVALGTLVLQRGINTLAPQLIAAQALALSLQTLLIAPQGELGTASAVITGQNVGAGNRQNILAYHRRLMWLFVILGLTAAALVWLVGPALMRLVAGPDKSTAVTGPALDWLRITVLIFPFSFAILYRNALQALAQYGGVVLLGVLEVLCSAVCAWVLIPRLGFAGSALGVVLSWGASALLGGVLFRRVMKGGVACEG
;
A
#
# COMPACT_ATOMS: atom_id res chain seq x y z
N MET A 1 2.48 20.70 -5.77
CA MET A 1 3.16 21.49 -4.70
C MET A 1 4.65 21.24 -4.83
N ASP A 2 5.42 22.30 -4.75
CA ASP A 2 6.87 22.21 -4.79
C ASP A 2 7.43 22.15 -3.36
N PHE A 3 8.20 21.10 -3.05
CA PHE A 3 8.86 20.89 -1.77
C PHE A 3 10.38 21.12 -1.85
N THR A 4 10.87 21.64 -2.98
CA THR A 4 12.30 21.91 -3.19
C THR A 4 12.76 23.26 -2.61
N GLY A 5 11.80 24.18 -2.42
CA GLY A 5 12.01 25.48 -1.80
C GLY A 5 11.93 25.48 -0.28
N ALA A 6 11.80 26.67 0.32
CA ALA A 6 11.67 26.83 1.76
C ALA A 6 10.41 26.11 2.28
N TYR A 7 10.53 25.57 3.50
CA TYR A 7 9.42 24.86 4.14
C TYR A 7 8.19 25.76 4.36
N SER A 8 7.06 25.31 3.85
CA SER A 8 5.76 25.93 4.09
C SER A 8 4.84 24.96 4.85
N PRO A 9 4.46 25.26 6.11
CA PRO A 9 3.54 24.42 6.88
C PRO A 9 2.19 24.26 6.19
N ARG A 10 1.68 25.34 5.53
CA ARG A 10 0.41 25.28 4.80
C ARG A 10 0.48 24.34 3.58
N ALA A 11 1.55 24.42 2.78
CA ALA A 11 1.73 23.53 1.64
C ALA A 11 1.86 22.08 2.07
N PHE A 12 2.61 21.83 3.14
CA PHE A 12 2.80 20.48 3.70
C PHE A 12 1.49 19.90 4.25
N ALA A 13 0.74 20.66 5.05
CA ALA A 13 -0.56 20.22 5.56
C ALA A 13 -1.58 20.00 4.41
N ARG A 14 -1.62 20.90 3.41
CA ARG A 14 -2.50 20.76 2.24
C ARG A 14 -2.18 19.54 1.38
N PHE A 15 -0.95 19.07 1.42
CA PHE A 15 -0.54 17.80 0.79
C PHE A 15 -0.94 16.58 1.61
N LEU A 16 -0.61 16.59 2.91
CA LEU A 16 -0.65 15.42 3.77
C LEU A 16 -2.06 15.12 4.29
N VAL A 17 -2.80 16.16 4.74
CA VAL A 17 -4.11 15.98 5.39
C VAL A 17 -5.14 15.29 4.46
N PRO A 18 -5.30 15.70 3.19
CA PRO A 18 -6.22 15.01 2.28
C PRO A 18 -5.83 13.55 2.03
N LEU A 19 -4.51 13.28 1.94
CA LEU A 19 -3.98 11.94 1.71
C LEU A 19 -4.30 11.01 2.89
N MET A 20 -4.03 11.46 4.12
CA MET A 20 -4.33 10.72 5.34
C MET A 20 -5.84 10.52 5.55
N ALA A 21 -6.64 11.55 5.28
CA ALA A 21 -8.10 11.48 5.41
C ALA A 21 -8.70 10.48 4.40
N ALA A 22 -8.22 10.48 3.15
CA ALA A 22 -8.65 9.55 2.13
C ALA A 22 -8.28 8.10 2.50
N GLU A 23 -7.08 7.87 3.02
CA GLU A 23 -6.64 6.54 3.45
C GLU A 23 -7.48 6.02 4.63
N LEU A 24 -7.69 6.84 5.66
CA LEU A 24 -8.56 6.49 6.78
C LEU A 24 -9.97 6.15 6.31
N PHE A 25 -10.53 6.96 5.43
CA PHE A 25 -11.84 6.70 4.85
C PHE A 25 -11.87 5.35 4.10
N GLN A 26 -10.84 5.05 3.29
CA GLN A 26 -10.75 3.79 2.56
C GLN A 26 -10.64 2.58 3.50
N GLN A 27 -9.92 2.69 4.63
CA GLN A 27 -9.80 1.62 5.61
C GLN A 27 -11.14 1.33 6.30
N VAL A 28 -11.80 2.37 6.81
CA VAL A 28 -13.14 2.24 7.43
C VAL A 28 -14.13 1.66 6.43
N TYR A 29 -14.11 2.18 5.22
CA TYR A 29 -14.99 1.74 4.18
C TYR A 29 -14.74 0.30 3.73
N GLY A 30 -13.48 -0.15 3.67
CA GLY A 30 -13.13 -1.53 3.38
C GLY A 30 -13.81 -2.52 4.35
N LEU A 31 -13.87 -2.16 5.63
CA LEU A 31 -14.59 -2.93 6.65
C LEU A 31 -16.10 -2.99 6.36
N ILE A 32 -16.71 -1.84 6.05
CA ILE A 32 -18.14 -1.74 5.74
C ILE A 32 -18.48 -2.54 4.47
N ASN A 33 -17.66 -2.39 3.42
CA ASN A 33 -17.89 -3.10 2.15
C ASN A 33 -17.84 -4.62 2.32
N THR A 34 -16.88 -5.12 3.11
CA THR A 34 -16.81 -6.55 3.43
C THR A 34 -18.09 -7.03 4.13
N ALA A 35 -18.60 -6.25 5.09
CA ALA A 35 -19.85 -6.57 5.77
C ALA A 35 -21.05 -6.55 4.81
N VAL A 36 -21.17 -5.54 3.93
CA VAL A 36 -22.25 -5.44 2.94
C VAL A 36 -22.22 -6.64 1.98
N VAL A 37 -21.04 -6.96 1.43
CA VAL A 37 -20.87 -8.08 0.50
C VAL A 37 -21.20 -9.41 1.18
N SER A 38 -20.81 -9.60 2.45
CA SER A 38 -21.10 -10.82 3.20
C SER A 38 -22.60 -11.05 3.48
N HIS A 39 -23.38 -9.96 3.54
CA HIS A 39 -24.85 -10.05 3.70
C HIS A 39 -25.61 -10.18 2.38
N ALA A 40 -25.02 -9.69 1.28
CA ALA A 40 -25.66 -9.68 -0.03
C ALA A 40 -25.37 -10.91 -0.90
N LEU A 41 -24.35 -11.69 -0.54
CA LEU A 41 -23.93 -12.88 -1.28
C LEU A 41 -24.12 -14.14 -0.42
N ASP A 42 -24.30 -15.28 -1.10
CA ASP A 42 -24.34 -16.58 -0.47
C ASP A 42 -22.97 -17.07 0.03
N ASP A 43 -22.95 -18.13 0.83
CA ASP A 43 -21.72 -18.71 1.37
C ASP A 43 -20.74 -19.17 0.28
N THR A 44 -21.25 -19.57 -0.89
CA THR A 44 -20.45 -19.98 -2.04
C THR A 44 -19.66 -18.81 -2.59
N ALA A 45 -20.25 -17.63 -2.71
CA ALA A 45 -19.57 -16.43 -3.20
C ALA A 45 -18.49 -15.95 -2.22
N LEU A 46 -18.75 -16.02 -0.91
CA LEU A 46 -17.73 -15.74 0.12
C LEU A 46 -16.55 -16.72 0.03
N ALA A 47 -16.85 -18.02 -0.18
CA ALA A 47 -15.82 -19.05 -0.37
C ALA A 47 -14.97 -18.75 -1.62
N VAL A 48 -15.58 -18.30 -2.73
CA VAL A 48 -14.88 -17.88 -3.95
C VAL A 48 -13.99 -16.68 -3.68
N MET A 49 -14.47 -15.64 -2.98
CA MET A 49 -13.64 -14.48 -2.61
C MET A 49 -12.42 -14.89 -1.80
N GLY A 50 -12.64 -15.75 -0.80
CA GLY A 50 -11.55 -16.28 0.03
C GLY A 50 -10.53 -17.08 -0.79
N ALA A 51 -10.99 -18.00 -1.63
CA ALA A 51 -10.13 -18.83 -2.47
C ALA A 51 -9.31 -18.01 -3.48
N CYS A 52 -9.88 -16.93 -4.03
CA CYS A 52 -9.22 -16.05 -4.99
C CYS A 52 -8.35 -14.96 -4.36
N SER A 53 -8.49 -14.71 -3.05
CA SER A 53 -7.87 -13.58 -2.35
C SER A 53 -6.34 -13.55 -2.48
N GLY A 54 -5.69 -14.71 -2.40
CA GLY A 54 -4.23 -14.84 -2.54
C GLY A 54 -3.72 -14.36 -3.90
N LEU A 55 -4.35 -14.79 -5.00
CA LEU A 55 -3.97 -14.39 -6.36
C LEU A 55 -4.18 -12.89 -6.58
N LEU A 56 -5.30 -12.35 -6.10
CA LEU A 56 -5.60 -10.92 -6.20
C LEU A 56 -4.67 -10.07 -5.33
N ALA A 57 -4.27 -10.58 -4.15
CA ALA A 57 -3.30 -9.92 -3.30
C ALA A 57 -1.92 -9.84 -3.97
N VAL A 58 -1.44 -10.92 -4.58
CA VAL A 58 -0.17 -10.93 -5.34
C VAL A 58 -0.23 -9.89 -6.46
N ARG A 59 -1.29 -9.92 -7.30
CA ARG A 59 -1.48 -8.91 -8.34
C ARG A 59 -1.47 -7.49 -7.78
N GLY A 60 -2.20 -7.24 -6.71
CA GLY A 60 -2.27 -5.94 -6.05
C GLY A 60 -0.91 -5.46 -5.56
N LYS A 61 -0.10 -6.34 -4.95
CA LYS A 61 1.24 -6.02 -4.45
C LYS A 61 2.22 -5.73 -5.59
N VAL A 62 2.15 -6.47 -6.69
CA VAL A 62 2.97 -6.21 -7.88
C VAL A 62 2.66 -4.84 -8.46
N LEU A 63 1.38 -4.54 -8.71
CA LEU A 63 0.96 -3.24 -9.23
C LEU A 63 1.36 -2.12 -8.25
N ALA A 64 1.02 -2.23 -6.97
CA ALA A 64 1.36 -1.22 -5.97
C ALA A 64 2.87 -0.96 -5.91
N GLY A 65 3.71 -2.01 -5.93
CA GLY A 65 5.17 -1.87 -5.90
C GLY A 65 5.70 -1.16 -7.14
N MET A 66 5.26 -1.57 -8.33
CA MET A 66 5.71 -0.98 -9.60
C MET A 66 5.31 0.49 -9.71
N PHE A 67 4.02 0.82 -9.48
CA PHE A 67 3.56 2.21 -9.58
C PHE A 67 4.12 3.11 -8.50
N TYR A 68 4.38 2.59 -7.29
CA TYR A 68 5.08 3.34 -6.26
C TYR A 68 6.49 3.74 -6.74
N GLY A 69 7.23 2.82 -7.36
CA GLY A 69 8.54 3.10 -7.96
C GLY A 69 8.46 4.13 -9.09
N PHE A 70 7.43 4.05 -9.95
CA PHE A 70 7.20 5.04 -11.00
C PHE A 70 6.95 6.43 -10.42
N GLY A 71 6.20 6.53 -9.31
CA GLY A 71 5.95 7.78 -8.61
C GLY A 71 7.22 8.44 -8.10
N ILE A 72 8.19 7.66 -7.60
CA ILE A 72 9.52 8.16 -7.18
C ILE A 72 10.30 8.72 -8.38
N CYS A 73 10.39 7.95 -9.47
CA CYS A 73 11.09 8.40 -10.68
C CYS A 73 10.45 9.67 -11.28
N LEU A 74 9.12 9.74 -11.30
CA LEU A 74 8.38 10.92 -11.74
C LEU A 74 8.62 12.11 -10.79
N GLY A 75 8.61 11.88 -9.47
CA GLY A 75 8.90 12.90 -8.47
C GLY A 75 10.30 13.49 -8.63
N THR A 76 11.31 12.64 -8.88
CA THR A 76 12.68 13.08 -9.17
C THR A 76 12.75 13.88 -10.47
N ALA A 77 12.06 13.43 -11.52
CA ALA A 77 12.01 14.17 -12.79
C ALA A 77 11.27 15.50 -12.69
N VAL A 78 10.23 15.59 -11.87
CA VAL A 78 9.53 16.85 -11.57
C VAL A 78 10.45 17.79 -10.77
N GLY A 79 11.13 17.26 -9.74
CA GLY A 79 12.03 18.04 -8.88
C GLY A 79 13.25 18.61 -9.59
N SER A 80 13.72 17.96 -10.68
CA SER A 80 14.83 18.48 -11.50
C SER A 80 14.45 19.71 -12.36
N GLY A 81 13.15 19.99 -12.52
CA GLY A 81 12.67 21.07 -13.41
C GLY A 81 12.84 20.79 -14.90
N ASP A 82 13.46 19.70 -15.31
CA ASP A 82 13.72 19.34 -16.70
C ASP A 82 12.46 18.73 -17.36
N VAL A 83 11.83 19.50 -18.22
CA VAL A 83 10.63 19.12 -18.98
C VAL A 83 10.89 17.90 -19.86
N ARG A 84 12.07 17.83 -20.50
CA ARG A 84 12.43 16.71 -21.40
C ARG A 84 12.61 15.41 -20.59
N ARG A 85 13.33 15.47 -19.48
CA ARG A 85 13.52 14.32 -18.58
C ARG A 85 12.17 13.80 -18.07
N ARG A 86 11.27 14.71 -17.66
CA ARG A 86 9.92 14.37 -17.20
C ARG A 86 9.11 13.67 -18.30
N ALA A 87 9.10 14.18 -19.52
CA ALA A 87 8.42 13.57 -20.65
C ALA A 87 8.95 12.18 -20.99
N VAL A 88 10.28 11.97 -20.89
CA VAL A 88 10.91 10.68 -21.13
C VAL A 88 10.51 9.67 -20.04
N VAL A 89 10.58 10.04 -18.77
CA VAL A 89 10.21 9.18 -17.65
C VAL A 89 8.71 8.84 -17.69
N PHE A 90 7.85 9.80 -17.99
CA PHE A 90 6.41 9.56 -18.14
C PHE A 90 6.12 8.61 -19.30
N SER A 91 6.77 8.78 -20.45
CA SER A 91 6.61 7.89 -21.61
C SER A 91 7.03 6.45 -21.30
N ALA A 92 8.11 6.27 -20.56
CA ALA A 92 8.57 4.96 -20.12
C ALA A 92 7.56 4.32 -19.14
N ALA A 93 7.11 5.07 -18.13
CA ALA A 93 6.11 4.61 -17.17
C ALA A 93 4.78 4.25 -17.85
N LEU A 94 4.34 5.02 -18.85
CA LEU A 94 3.15 4.71 -19.64
C LEU A 94 3.30 3.39 -20.41
N ARG A 95 4.45 3.16 -21.07
CA ARG A 95 4.71 1.91 -21.79
C ARG A 95 4.80 0.71 -20.84
N TYR A 96 5.41 0.85 -19.65
CA TYR A 96 5.37 -0.19 -18.62
C TYR A 96 3.93 -0.46 -18.16
N THR A 97 3.12 0.59 -17.99
CA THR A 97 1.71 0.43 -17.62
C THR A 97 0.94 -0.36 -18.68
N LEU A 98 1.17 -0.08 -19.97
CA LEU A 98 0.57 -0.83 -21.07
C LEU A 98 1.04 -2.29 -21.08
N ALA A 99 2.34 -2.55 -20.86
CA ALA A 99 2.89 -3.90 -20.78
C ALA A 99 2.30 -4.69 -19.60
N LEU A 100 2.19 -4.08 -18.41
CA LEU A 100 1.56 -4.71 -17.25
C LEU A 100 0.06 -4.96 -17.47
N SER A 101 -0.61 -4.07 -18.20
CA SER A 101 -2.02 -4.25 -18.58
C SER A 101 -2.19 -5.40 -19.56
N ALA A 102 -1.31 -5.51 -20.57
CA ALA A 102 -1.29 -6.63 -21.51
C ALA A 102 -1.00 -7.96 -20.79
N LEU A 103 -0.04 -7.98 -19.84
CA LEU A 103 0.24 -9.15 -19.02
C LEU A 103 -0.98 -9.56 -18.18
N GLY A 104 -1.70 -8.59 -17.60
CA GLY A 104 -2.95 -8.85 -16.90
C GLY A 104 -4.01 -9.46 -17.81
N MET A 105 -4.15 -8.96 -19.03
CA MET A 105 -5.07 -9.51 -20.04
C MET A 105 -4.70 -10.94 -20.43
N LEU A 106 -3.41 -11.21 -20.67
CA LEU A 106 -2.92 -12.57 -20.94
C LEU A 106 -3.19 -13.51 -19.76
N ALA A 107 -2.97 -13.04 -18.53
CA ALA A 107 -3.30 -13.81 -17.33
C ALA A 107 -4.80 -14.11 -17.22
N ALA A 108 -5.67 -13.16 -17.62
CA ALA A 108 -7.11 -13.36 -17.66
C ALA A 108 -7.51 -14.45 -18.69
N LEU A 109 -6.86 -14.49 -19.85
CA LEU A 109 -7.06 -15.55 -20.84
C LEU A 109 -6.59 -16.94 -20.33
N GLY A 110 -5.54 -16.94 -19.49
CA GLY A 110 -5.01 -18.14 -18.83
C GLY A 110 -5.67 -18.44 -17.47
N VAL A 111 -6.92 -18.08 -17.25
CA VAL A 111 -7.61 -18.18 -15.94
C VAL A 111 -7.59 -19.59 -15.33
N ASN A 112 -7.64 -20.63 -16.14
CA ASN A 112 -7.55 -22.02 -15.65
C ASN A 112 -6.20 -22.29 -14.98
N GLY A 113 -5.09 -21.84 -15.57
CA GLY A 113 -3.75 -21.93 -14.96
C GLY A 113 -3.63 -21.11 -13.68
N LEU A 114 -4.30 -19.95 -13.60
CA LEU A 114 -4.38 -19.18 -12.36
C LEU A 114 -5.15 -19.93 -11.26
N MET A 115 -6.25 -20.60 -11.62
CA MET A 115 -7.01 -21.41 -10.67
C MET A 115 -6.23 -22.63 -10.17
N ASP A 116 -5.44 -23.24 -11.04
CA ASP A 116 -4.54 -24.35 -10.67
C ASP A 116 -3.42 -23.85 -9.75
N LEU A 117 -2.78 -22.73 -10.09
CA LEU A 117 -1.76 -22.10 -9.25
C LEU A 117 -2.30 -21.70 -7.87
N GLY A 118 -3.54 -21.22 -7.81
CA GLY A 118 -4.22 -20.86 -6.56
C GLY A 118 -4.81 -22.06 -5.82
N ASN A 119 -4.69 -23.27 -6.36
CA ASN A 119 -5.30 -24.50 -5.85
C ASN A 119 -6.79 -24.31 -5.50
N ILE A 120 -7.53 -23.68 -6.43
CA ILE A 120 -8.96 -23.38 -6.22
C ILE A 120 -9.77 -24.68 -6.35
N PRO A 121 -10.60 -25.03 -5.33
CA PRO A 121 -11.40 -26.24 -5.34
C PRO A 121 -12.29 -26.35 -6.59
N PRO A 122 -12.42 -27.54 -7.21
CA PRO A 122 -13.20 -27.73 -8.44
C PRO A 122 -14.62 -27.19 -8.37
N GLN A 123 -15.28 -27.32 -7.20
CA GLN A 123 -16.65 -26.87 -6.97
C GLN A 123 -16.81 -25.35 -7.06
N LEU A 124 -15.76 -24.58 -6.75
CA LEU A 124 -15.76 -23.13 -6.78
C LEU A 124 -15.33 -22.54 -8.13
N ARG A 125 -14.68 -23.34 -9.00
CA ARG A 125 -14.12 -22.87 -10.28
C ARG A 125 -15.14 -22.22 -11.22
N PRO A 126 -16.38 -22.72 -11.38
CA PRO A 126 -17.36 -22.08 -12.26
C PRO A 126 -17.67 -20.63 -11.89
N ALA A 127 -17.73 -20.31 -10.60
CA ALA A 127 -17.95 -18.95 -10.11
C ALA A 127 -16.62 -18.13 -9.98
N ALA A 128 -15.51 -18.80 -9.70
CA ALA A 128 -14.20 -18.17 -9.58
C ALA A 128 -13.62 -17.71 -10.93
N ALA A 129 -13.85 -18.47 -12.01
CA ALA A 129 -13.31 -18.18 -13.33
C ALA A 129 -13.71 -16.78 -13.84
N PRO A 130 -15.01 -16.42 -13.96
CA PRO A 130 -15.41 -15.09 -14.42
C PRO A 130 -14.97 -13.97 -13.46
N TYR A 131 -14.92 -14.23 -12.15
CA TYR A 131 -14.43 -13.27 -11.15
C TYR A 131 -12.94 -12.96 -11.33
N LEU A 132 -12.09 -13.98 -11.47
CA LEU A 132 -10.66 -13.81 -11.72
C LEU A 132 -10.42 -13.21 -13.11
N MET A 133 -11.11 -13.69 -14.15
CA MET A 133 -10.96 -13.19 -15.51
C MET A 133 -11.22 -11.68 -15.58
N LEU A 134 -12.35 -11.21 -15.05
CA LEU A 134 -12.66 -9.78 -14.99
C LEU A 134 -11.65 -9.00 -14.14
N SER A 135 -11.26 -9.57 -12.99
CA SER A 135 -10.27 -8.93 -12.11
C SER A 135 -8.93 -8.72 -12.81
N PHE A 136 -8.42 -9.72 -13.54
CA PHE A 136 -7.14 -9.61 -14.23
C PHE A 136 -7.25 -8.80 -15.53
N ALA A 137 -8.32 -8.95 -16.31
CA ALA A 137 -8.58 -8.13 -17.50
C ALA A 137 -8.70 -6.63 -17.14
N GLY A 138 -9.23 -6.31 -15.95
CA GLY A 138 -9.31 -4.95 -15.42
C GLY A 138 -7.95 -4.33 -15.03
N ALA A 139 -6.83 -5.03 -15.18
CA ALA A 139 -5.50 -4.52 -14.85
C ALA A 139 -5.18 -3.20 -15.58
N GLY A 140 -5.69 -3.02 -16.81
CA GLY A 140 -5.53 -1.79 -17.59
C GLY A 140 -6.18 -0.57 -16.92
N ALA A 141 -7.41 -0.70 -16.45
CA ALA A 141 -8.12 0.37 -15.75
C ALA A 141 -7.43 0.73 -14.43
N VAL A 142 -7.04 -0.30 -13.67
CA VAL A 142 -6.29 -0.12 -12.41
C VAL A 142 -4.94 0.53 -12.66
N GLY A 143 -4.18 0.04 -13.65
CA GLY A 143 -2.87 0.58 -14.02
C GLY A 143 -2.94 2.03 -14.49
N ALA A 144 -3.89 2.36 -15.37
CA ALA A 144 -4.10 3.73 -15.83
C ALA A 144 -4.42 4.68 -14.66
N LYS A 145 -5.34 4.29 -13.76
CA LYS A 145 -5.63 5.08 -12.56
C LYS A 145 -4.37 5.26 -11.71
N LEU A 146 -3.63 4.18 -11.40
CA LEU A 146 -2.45 4.25 -10.55
C LEU A 146 -1.36 5.15 -11.14
N LEU A 147 -1.10 5.09 -12.48
CA LEU A 147 -0.14 5.96 -13.14
C LEU A 147 -0.52 7.44 -12.99
N LEU A 148 -1.79 7.80 -13.21
CA LEU A 148 -2.27 9.17 -13.08
C LEU A 148 -2.24 9.66 -11.63
N VAL A 149 -2.52 8.78 -10.67
CA VAL A 149 -2.41 9.08 -9.23
C VAL A 149 -0.97 9.40 -8.85
N VAL A 150 0.00 8.55 -9.20
CA VAL A 150 1.41 8.78 -8.85
C VAL A 150 1.98 10.00 -9.56
N LEU A 151 1.46 10.34 -10.75
CA LEU A 151 1.82 11.58 -11.45
C LEU A 151 1.33 12.83 -10.69
N LEU A 152 0.09 12.82 -10.18
CA LEU A 152 -0.43 13.90 -9.32
C LEU A 152 0.32 13.99 -7.98
N GLN A 153 0.65 12.85 -7.38
CA GLN A 153 1.47 12.81 -6.17
C GLN A 153 2.86 13.40 -6.41
N ALA A 154 3.49 13.10 -7.55
CA ALA A 154 4.80 13.62 -7.92
C ALA A 154 4.86 15.16 -7.97
N VAL A 155 3.77 15.82 -8.37
CA VAL A 155 3.65 17.29 -8.34
C VAL A 155 3.04 17.82 -7.04
N GLY A 156 2.75 16.94 -6.08
CA GLY A 156 2.18 17.33 -4.79
C GLY A 156 0.71 17.78 -4.85
N ASP A 157 -0.04 17.45 -5.91
CA ASP A 157 -1.47 17.77 -6.05
C ASP A 157 -2.33 16.58 -5.58
N THR A 158 -2.44 16.42 -4.27
CA THR A 158 -3.14 15.28 -3.67
C THR A 158 -4.63 15.52 -3.42
N GLY A 159 -5.07 16.78 -3.34
CA GLY A 159 -6.43 17.12 -2.94
C GLY A 159 -7.50 16.54 -3.87
N TYR A 160 -7.34 16.72 -5.19
CA TYR A 160 -8.29 16.21 -6.16
C TYR A 160 -8.30 14.68 -6.20
N PHE A 161 -7.13 14.06 -6.16
CA PHE A 161 -7.01 12.60 -6.08
C PHE A 161 -7.70 12.04 -4.82
N SER A 162 -7.45 12.65 -3.65
CA SER A 162 -8.04 12.20 -2.38
C SER A 162 -9.57 12.30 -2.40
N MET A 163 -10.10 13.38 -2.96
CA MET A 163 -11.55 13.52 -3.17
C MET A 163 -12.09 12.41 -4.08
N LEU A 164 -11.43 12.16 -5.21
CA LEU A 164 -11.84 11.11 -6.14
C LEU A 164 -11.69 9.70 -5.52
N ALA A 165 -10.71 9.47 -4.66
CA ALA A 165 -10.56 8.20 -3.96
C ALA A 165 -11.78 7.91 -3.07
N VAL A 166 -12.25 8.91 -2.33
CA VAL A 166 -13.48 8.81 -1.52
C VAL A 166 -14.71 8.59 -2.39
N LEU A 167 -14.91 9.43 -3.41
CA LEU A 167 -16.07 9.31 -4.32
C LEU A 167 -16.06 7.98 -5.09
N GLY A 168 -14.88 7.53 -5.52
CA GLY A 168 -14.72 6.25 -6.21
C GLY A 168 -15.07 5.06 -5.31
N THR A 169 -14.70 5.15 -4.04
CA THR A 169 -15.05 4.14 -3.05
C THR A 169 -16.57 4.06 -2.86
N LEU A 170 -17.24 5.20 -2.70
CA LEU A 170 -18.70 5.26 -2.62
C LEU A 170 -19.36 4.74 -3.91
N ALA A 171 -18.89 5.18 -5.07
CA ALA A 171 -19.40 4.73 -6.36
C ALA A 171 -19.24 3.21 -6.54
N ASN A 172 -18.11 2.66 -6.12
CA ASN A 172 -17.87 1.21 -6.16
C ASN A 172 -18.93 0.45 -5.35
N THR A 173 -19.28 0.92 -4.16
CA THR A 173 -20.34 0.28 -3.37
C THR A 173 -21.69 0.37 -4.02
N VAL A 174 -22.05 1.57 -4.46
CA VAL A 174 -23.33 1.73 -5.15
C VAL A 174 -23.42 0.74 -6.32
N LEU A 175 -22.35 0.57 -7.09
CA LEU A 175 -22.29 -0.42 -8.17
C LEU A 175 -22.35 -1.86 -7.66
N VAL A 176 -21.66 -2.18 -6.56
CA VAL A 176 -21.70 -3.53 -5.96
C VAL A 176 -23.11 -3.84 -5.47
N VAL A 177 -23.74 -2.92 -4.72
CA VAL A 177 -25.12 -3.09 -4.23
C VAL A 177 -26.10 -3.21 -5.40
N LEU A 178 -25.94 -2.37 -6.43
CA LEU A 178 -26.79 -2.42 -7.63
C LEU A 178 -26.63 -3.75 -8.37
N PHE A 179 -25.41 -4.16 -8.65
CA PHE A 179 -25.15 -5.35 -9.47
C PHE A 179 -25.46 -6.64 -8.74
N ILE A 180 -25.15 -6.71 -7.45
CA ILE A 180 -25.35 -7.93 -6.66
C ILE A 180 -26.72 -7.91 -5.97
N GLY A 181 -27.07 -6.80 -5.30
CA GLY A 181 -28.31 -6.72 -4.51
C GLY A 181 -29.56 -6.52 -5.33
N VAL A 182 -29.53 -5.71 -6.40
CA VAL A 182 -30.72 -5.39 -7.21
C VAL A 182 -30.81 -6.27 -8.46
N LEU A 183 -29.70 -6.43 -9.19
CA LEU A 183 -29.66 -7.20 -10.44
C LEU A 183 -29.38 -8.69 -10.20
N HIS A 184 -29.20 -9.10 -8.94
CA HIS A 184 -28.89 -10.48 -8.56
C HIS A 184 -27.73 -11.12 -9.34
N GLY A 185 -26.74 -10.30 -9.71
CA GLY A 185 -25.53 -10.73 -10.39
C GLY A 185 -24.61 -11.53 -9.44
N GLY A 186 -23.91 -12.51 -9.99
CA GLY A 186 -22.96 -13.32 -9.22
C GLY A 186 -21.74 -12.51 -8.77
N ILE A 187 -20.80 -13.19 -8.08
CA ILE A 187 -19.54 -12.59 -7.55
C ILE A 187 -18.71 -11.84 -8.61
N ALA A 188 -18.79 -12.26 -9.89
CA ALA A 188 -18.11 -11.59 -11.01
C ALA A 188 -18.52 -10.11 -11.15
N CYS A 189 -19.73 -9.76 -10.75
CA CYS A 189 -20.24 -8.40 -10.76
C CYS A 189 -19.50 -7.48 -9.77
N ALA A 190 -18.97 -8.02 -8.66
CA ALA A 190 -18.10 -7.26 -7.76
C ALA A 190 -16.78 -6.87 -8.45
N ALA A 191 -16.19 -7.78 -9.24
CA ALA A 191 -15.02 -7.47 -10.04
C ALA A 191 -15.34 -6.43 -11.12
N LEU A 192 -16.49 -6.57 -11.80
CA LEU A 192 -16.95 -5.61 -12.82
C LEU A 192 -17.13 -4.20 -12.22
N ALA A 193 -17.80 -4.09 -11.07
CA ALA A 193 -17.96 -2.82 -10.34
C ALA A 193 -16.61 -2.16 -10.06
N THR A 194 -15.64 -2.95 -9.60
CA THR A 194 -14.27 -2.47 -9.33
C THR A 194 -13.56 -1.99 -10.59
N VAL A 195 -13.67 -2.72 -11.71
CA VAL A 195 -13.06 -2.33 -12.99
C VAL A 195 -13.69 -1.06 -13.53
N LEU A 196 -15.02 -0.97 -13.53
CA LEU A 196 -15.75 0.23 -13.99
C LEU A 196 -15.38 1.47 -13.15
N THR A 197 -15.34 1.31 -11.83
CA THR A 197 -14.95 2.40 -10.92
C THR A 197 -13.53 2.88 -11.20
N ASN A 198 -12.55 1.96 -11.32
CA ASN A 198 -11.18 2.35 -11.63
C ASN A 198 -11.04 2.99 -13.01
N GLY A 199 -11.78 2.51 -14.01
CA GLY A 199 -11.85 3.11 -15.34
C GLY A 199 -12.41 4.54 -15.31
N LEU A 200 -13.53 4.74 -14.62
CA LEU A 200 -14.13 6.06 -14.42
C LEU A 200 -13.16 7.02 -13.72
N LEU A 201 -12.52 6.57 -12.64
CA LEU A 201 -11.53 7.36 -11.93
C LEU A 201 -10.34 7.73 -12.82
N ALA A 202 -9.85 6.80 -13.65
CA ALA A 202 -8.78 7.08 -14.60
C ALA A 202 -9.20 8.17 -15.61
N LEU A 203 -10.42 8.12 -16.13
CA LEU A 203 -10.95 9.13 -17.06
C LEU A 203 -11.07 10.50 -16.38
N LEU A 204 -11.59 10.57 -15.17
CA LEU A 204 -11.73 11.82 -14.41
C LEU A 204 -10.35 12.42 -14.07
N LEU A 205 -9.39 11.59 -13.64
CA LEU A 205 -8.01 12.01 -13.37
C LEU A 205 -7.33 12.53 -14.65
N LEU A 206 -7.51 11.83 -15.77
CA LEU A 206 -6.97 12.26 -17.06
C LEU A 206 -7.56 13.60 -17.50
N GLY A 207 -8.88 13.76 -17.35
CA GLY A 207 -9.57 15.02 -17.64
C GLY A 207 -9.05 16.19 -16.80
N TYR A 208 -8.81 15.94 -15.50
CA TYR A 208 -8.23 16.94 -14.60
C TYR A 208 -6.79 17.29 -14.97
N LEU A 209 -5.93 16.28 -15.23
CA LEU A 209 -4.55 16.49 -15.64
C LEU A 209 -4.47 17.26 -16.96
N ARG A 210 -5.31 16.95 -17.97
CA ARG A 210 -5.35 17.68 -19.24
C ARG A 210 -5.68 19.16 -19.08
N ARG A 211 -6.51 19.51 -18.08
CA ARG A 211 -6.92 20.91 -17.85
C ARG A 211 -5.92 21.67 -16.98
N LYS A 212 -5.38 21.05 -15.95
CA LYS A 212 -4.56 21.75 -14.93
C LYS A 212 -3.07 21.58 -15.13
N TRP A 213 -2.64 20.42 -15.64
CA TRP A 213 -1.24 20.02 -15.76
C TRP A 213 -0.95 19.38 -17.12
N PRO A 214 -1.32 20.03 -18.26
CA PRO A 214 -1.15 19.42 -19.59
C PRO A 214 0.30 19.05 -19.90
N GLU A 215 1.26 19.78 -19.32
CA GLU A 215 2.69 19.54 -19.47
C GLU A 215 3.17 18.22 -18.84
N LEU A 216 2.42 17.66 -17.90
CA LEU A 216 2.77 16.35 -17.29
C LEU A 216 2.43 15.18 -18.21
N LEU A 217 1.52 15.36 -19.14
CA LEU A 217 1.09 14.33 -20.09
C LEU A 217 1.89 14.38 -21.41
N GLN A 218 2.87 15.29 -21.51
CA GLN A 218 3.76 15.34 -22.67
C GLN A 218 4.58 14.06 -22.75
N THR A 219 4.55 13.43 -23.92
CA THR A 219 5.38 12.27 -24.22
C THR A 219 6.69 12.71 -24.87
N ALA A 220 7.73 11.90 -24.71
CA ALA A 220 9.00 12.15 -25.37
C ALA A 220 8.81 12.21 -26.89
N PRO A 221 9.47 13.14 -27.59
CA PRO A 221 9.51 13.13 -29.04
C PRO A 221 10.10 11.80 -29.53
N THR A 222 9.93 11.48 -30.81
CA THR A 222 10.21 10.21 -31.48
C THR A 222 11.64 9.63 -31.33
N GLY A 223 12.56 10.30 -30.65
CA GLY A 223 13.84 9.77 -30.18
C GLY A 223 13.64 8.73 -29.08
N GLY A 224 14.28 7.58 -29.19
CA GLY A 224 14.10 6.45 -28.28
C GLY A 224 14.30 6.81 -26.78
N ILE A 225 13.61 6.11 -25.91
CA ILE A 225 13.80 6.23 -24.46
C ILE A 225 15.12 5.55 -24.09
N PRO A 226 16.05 6.23 -23.38
CA PRO A 226 17.33 5.65 -22.99
C PRO A 226 17.11 4.38 -22.12
N ALA A 227 17.95 3.35 -22.34
CA ALA A 227 17.88 2.11 -21.57
C ALA A 227 18.00 2.34 -20.05
N ALA A 228 18.79 3.35 -19.65
CA ALA A 228 18.95 3.74 -18.26
C ALA A 228 17.61 4.14 -17.59
N VAL A 229 16.71 4.79 -18.31
CA VAL A 229 15.39 5.17 -17.79
C VAL A 229 14.50 3.94 -17.55
N TRP A 230 14.53 2.99 -18.50
CA TRP A 230 13.82 1.70 -18.35
C TRP A 230 14.32 0.95 -17.13
N TRP A 231 15.65 0.87 -17.00
CA TRP A 231 16.29 0.16 -15.91
C TRP A 231 15.98 0.82 -14.55
N ASN A 232 16.02 2.15 -14.49
CA ASN A 232 15.72 2.90 -13.26
C ASN A 232 14.26 2.69 -12.80
N LEU A 233 13.30 2.74 -13.72
CA LEU A 233 11.89 2.44 -13.40
C LEU A 233 11.72 1.00 -12.90
N LEU A 234 12.39 0.03 -13.57
CA LEU A 234 12.34 -1.37 -13.18
C LEU A 234 12.98 -1.60 -11.80
N GLN A 235 14.14 -1.00 -11.54
CA GLN A 235 14.81 -1.12 -10.24
C GLN A 235 13.96 -0.52 -9.11
N ASN A 236 13.40 0.67 -9.31
CA ASN A 236 12.54 1.32 -8.31
C ASN A 236 11.27 0.49 -8.05
N GLY A 237 10.55 0.12 -9.09
CA GLY A 237 9.33 -0.66 -8.98
C GLY A 237 9.60 -2.09 -8.49
N GLY A 238 10.63 -2.74 -9.06
CA GLY A 238 11.02 -4.10 -8.72
C GLY A 238 11.51 -4.25 -7.27
N ALA A 239 12.33 -3.32 -6.78
CA ALA A 239 12.79 -3.33 -5.39
C ALA A 239 11.61 -3.23 -4.41
N LYS A 240 10.62 -2.38 -4.71
CA LYS A 240 9.41 -2.26 -3.89
C LYS A 240 8.53 -3.49 -3.97
N THR A 241 8.36 -4.04 -5.15
CA THR A 241 7.62 -5.30 -5.36
C THR A 241 8.27 -6.45 -4.62
N LEU A 242 9.62 -6.59 -4.71
CA LEU A 242 10.37 -7.61 -3.98
C LEU A 242 10.24 -7.42 -2.46
N TYR A 243 10.33 -6.18 -1.97
CA TYR A 243 10.07 -5.89 -0.57
C TYR A 243 8.67 -6.37 -0.13
N PHE A 244 7.61 -6.05 -0.88
CA PHE A 244 6.26 -6.52 -0.56
C PHE A 244 6.13 -8.04 -0.59
N PHE A 245 6.84 -8.72 -1.48
CA PHE A 245 6.90 -10.17 -1.52
C PHE A 245 7.57 -10.75 -0.27
N LEU A 246 8.70 -10.18 0.14
CA LEU A 246 9.40 -10.58 1.37
C LEU A 246 8.52 -10.38 2.60
N VAL A 247 7.83 -9.24 2.71
CA VAL A 247 6.87 -9.00 3.81
C VAL A 247 5.76 -10.05 3.83
N ALA A 248 5.23 -10.41 2.66
CA ALA A 248 4.21 -11.46 2.56
C ALA A 248 4.74 -12.83 3.01
N LEU A 249 5.99 -13.19 2.64
CA LEU A 249 6.66 -14.38 3.14
C LEU A 249 6.82 -14.35 4.66
N GLY A 250 7.26 -13.22 5.22
CA GLY A 250 7.36 -13.03 6.67
C GLY A 250 6.01 -13.25 7.38
N THR A 251 4.93 -12.71 6.78
CA THR A 251 3.57 -12.91 7.30
C THR A 251 3.16 -14.38 7.28
N LEU A 252 3.46 -15.12 6.21
CA LEU A 252 3.17 -16.56 6.13
C LEU A 252 3.95 -17.37 7.18
N VAL A 253 5.22 -17.05 7.38
CA VAL A 253 6.06 -17.69 8.42
C VAL A 253 5.49 -17.42 9.82
N LEU A 254 5.14 -16.17 10.10
CA LEU A 254 4.52 -15.77 11.36
C LEU A 254 3.18 -16.49 11.58
N GLN A 255 2.33 -16.57 10.55
CA GLN A 255 1.03 -17.22 10.63
C GLN A 255 1.15 -18.70 10.95
N ARG A 256 2.19 -19.38 10.46
CA ARG A 256 2.45 -20.78 10.86
C ARG A 256 2.66 -20.91 12.37
N GLY A 257 3.43 -20.01 12.97
CA GLY A 257 3.62 -20.00 14.43
C GLY A 257 2.31 -19.75 15.17
N ILE A 258 1.50 -18.81 14.70
CA ILE A 258 0.23 -18.46 15.31
C ILE A 258 -0.80 -19.59 15.20
N ASN A 259 -0.80 -20.33 14.09
CA ASN A 259 -1.69 -21.47 13.89
C ASN A 259 -1.42 -22.65 14.82
N THR A 260 -0.33 -22.63 15.60
CA THR A 260 -0.09 -23.60 16.70
C THR A 260 -0.82 -23.25 18.00
N LEU A 261 -1.39 -22.04 18.07
CA LEU A 261 -2.11 -21.56 19.25
C LEU A 261 -3.59 -22.00 19.21
N ALA A 262 -4.28 -21.83 20.35
CA ALA A 262 -5.70 -22.13 20.44
C ALA A 262 -6.54 -21.28 19.45
N PRO A 263 -7.63 -21.82 18.88
CA PRO A 263 -8.46 -21.14 17.87
C PRO A 263 -8.95 -19.75 18.31
N GLN A 264 -9.24 -19.57 19.60
CA GLN A 264 -9.66 -18.29 20.19
C GLN A 264 -8.55 -17.21 20.06
N LEU A 265 -7.28 -17.60 20.19
CA LEU A 265 -6.13 -16.70 20.06
C LEU A 265 -5.84 -16.35 18.60
N ILE A 266 -6.07 -17.27 17.66
CA ILE A 266 -6.01 -17.00 16.22
C ILE A 266 -7.08 -15.97 15.85
N ALA A 267 -8.31 -16.14 16.34
CA ALA A 267 -9.39 -15.16 16.15
C ALA A 267 -9.07 -13.80 16.80
N ALA A 268 -8.48 -13.82 18.00
CA ALA A 268 -8.03 -12.62 18.70
C ALA A 268 -7.01 -11.82 17.89
N GLN A 269 -6.05 -12.50 17.27
CA GLN A 269 -5.07 -11.84 16.43
C GLN A 269 -5.70 -11.23 15.16
N ALA A 270 -6.59 -11.94 14.50
CA ALA A 270 -7.28 -11.41 13.31
C ALA A 270 -8.03 -10.11 13.65
N LEU A 271 -8.71 -10.08 14.81
CA LEU A 271 -9.38 -8.89 15.32
C LEU A 271 -8.39 -7.76 15.63
N ALA A 272 -7.29 -8.07 16.33
CA ALA A 272 -6.26 -7.09 16.66
C ALA A 272 -5.59 -6.49 15.41
N LEU A 273 -5.28 -7.31 14.40
CA LEU A 273 -4.70 -6.87 13.14
C LEU A 273 -5.63 -5.93 12.37
N SER A 274 -6.94 -6.17 12.40
CA SER A 274 -7.92 -5.29 11.74
C SER A 274 -7.88 -3.89 12.34
N LEU A 275 -7.86 -3.77 13.67
CA LEU A 275 -7.70 -2.49 14.37
C LEU A 275 -6.32 -1.87 14.18
N GLN A 276 -5.25 -2.68 14.23
CA GLN A 276 -3.90 -2.22 13.98
C GLN A 276 -3.77 -1.56 12.61
N THR A 277 -4.33 -2.19 11.56
CA THR A 277 -4.30 -1.65 10.20
C THR A 277 -4.96 -0.28 10.12
N LEU A 278 -6.11 -0.11 10.78
CA LEU A 278 -6.79 1.19 10.84
C LEU A 278 -5.95 2.25 11.56
N LEU A 279 -5.35 1.90 12.70
CA LEU A 279 -4.56 2.82 13.52
C LEU A 279 -3.25 3.26 12.85
N ILE A 280 -2.62 2.38 12.05
CA ILE A 280 -1.35 2.67 11.39
C ILE A 280 -1.52 3.32 10.00
N ALA A 281 -2.73 3.31 9.43
CA ALA A 281 -2.99 3.85 8.11
C ALA A 281 -2.48 5.29 7.89
N PRO A 282 -2.69 6.25 8.82
CA PRO A 282 -2.14 7.60 8.69
C PRO A 282 -0.59 7.63 8.64
N GLN A 283 0.06 6.75 9.38
CA GLN A 283 1.52 6.62 9.36
C GLN A 283 2.04 6.07 8.02
N GLY A 284 1.25 5.23 7.35
CA GLY A 284 1.52 4.76 5.99
C GLY A 284 1.67 5.92 5.00
N GLU A 285 0.80 6.91 5.12
CA GLU A 285 0.81 8.10 4.25
C GLU A 285 1.97 9.06 4.53
N LEU A 286 2.49 9.09 5.75
CA LEU A 286 3.78 9.76 6.02
C LEU A 286 4.93 9.12 5.24
N GLY A 287 4.88 7.80 5.04
CA GLY A 287 5.83 7.09 4.18
C GLY A 287 5.72 7.53 2.72
N THR A 288 4.50 7.66 2.18
CA THR A 288 4.25 8.18 0.83
C THR A 288 4.77 9.62 0.70
N ALA A 289 4.50 10.47 1.68
CA ALA A 289 5.02 11.83 1.73
C ALA A 289 6.57 11.86 1.76
N SER A 290 7.19 10.97 2.53
CA SER A 290 8.65 10.84 2.57
C SER A 290 9.24 10.51 1.20
N ALA A 291 8.61 9.61 0.43
CA ALA A 291 9.06 9.26 -0.92
C ALA A 291 8.95 10.44 -1.88
N VAL A 292 7.80 11.11 -1.92
CA VAL A 292 7.54 12.24 -2.84
C VAL A 292 8.49 13.40 -2.54
N ILE A 293 8.58 13.82 -1.27
CA ILE A 293 9.43 14.95 -0.86
C ILE A 293 10.91 14.63 -1.10
N THR A 294 11.36 13.43 -0.74
CA THR A 294 12.75 13.01 -0.98
C THR A 294 13.01 12.95 -2.49
N GLY A 295 12.13 12.38 -3.30
CA GLY A 295 12.28 12.31 -4.76
C GLY A 295 12.40 13.69 -5.41
N GLN A 296 11.54 14.65 -5.07
CA GLN A 296 11.63 16.02 -5.57
C GLN A 296 12.96 16.68 -5.18
N ASN A 297 13.38 16.56 -3.93
CA ASN A 297 14.62 17.17 -3.44
C ASN A 297 15.87 16.48 -3.98
N VAL A 298 15.85 15.19 -4.27
CA VAL A 298 16.92 14.50 -5.01
C VAL A 298 17.02 15.06 -6.42
N GLY A 299 15.88 15.22 -7.12
CA GLY A 299 15.85 15.81 -8.46
C GLY A 299 16.35 17.26 -8.51
N ALA A 300 16.09 18.04 -7.46
CA ALA A 300 16.54 19.42 -7.31
C ALA A 300 17.96 19.57 -6.71
N GLY A 301 18.61 18.47 -6.31
CA GLY A 301 19.92 18.50 -5.62
C GLY A 301 19.91 19.10 -4.21
N ASN A 302 18.73 19.24 -3.58
CA ASN A 302 18.57 19.93 -2.30
C ASN A 302 18.58 18.95 -1.10
N ARG A 303 19.77 18.52 -0.72
CA ARG A 303 19.99 17.57 0.37
C ARG A 303 19.57 18.09 1.75
N GLN A 304 19.76 19.37 2.02
CA GLN A 304 19.42 19.96 3.32
C GLN A 304 17.91 19.87 3.59
N ASN A 305 17.11 20.10 2.56
CA ASN A 305 15.66 19.95 2.64
C ASN A 305 15.23 18.51 2.93
N ILE A 306 15.88 17.50 2.36
CA ILE A 306 15.58 16.09 2.66
C ILE A 306 15.67 15.85 4.18
N LEU A 307 16.76 16.27 4.83
CA LEU A 307 16.94 16.10 6.26
C LEU A 307 15.92 16.91 7.08
N ALA A 308 15.64 18.15 6.67
CA ALA A 308 14.70 19.03 7.35
C ALA A 308 13.27 18.46 7.32
N TYR A 309 12.80 18.01 6.14
CA TYR A 309 11.48 17.38 5.99
C TYR A 309 11.41 16.04 6.70
N HIS A 310 12.45 15.21 6.59
CA HIS A 310 12.49 13.90 7.25
C HIS A 310 12.35 14.02 8.77
N ARG A 311 13.06 14.98 9.39
CA ARG A 311 12.93 15.27 10.83
C ARG A 311 11.50 15.66 11.22
N ARG A 312 10.80 16.44 10.40
CA ARG A 312 9.39 16.82 10.63
C ARG A 312 8.44 15.66 10.48
N LEU A 313 8.65 14.83 9.46
CA LEU A 313 7.88 13.59 9.27
C LEU A 313 8.06 12.64 10.47
N MET A 314 9.28 12.53 11.02
CA MET A 314 9.51 11.75 12.24
C MET A 314 8.71 12.28 13.44
N TRP A 315 8.67 13.59 13.65
CA TRP A 315 7.86 14.17 14.73
C TRP A 315 6.36 13.92 14.55
N LEU A 316 5.84 14.06 13.34
CA LEU A 316 4.45 13.70 13.04
C LEU A 316 4.19 12.21 13.27
N PHE A 317 5.14 11.38 12.91
CA PHE A 317 5.06 9.94 13.13
C PHE A 317 4.96 9.61 14.63
N VAL A 318 5.76 10.27 15.46
CA VAL A 318 5.69 10.15 16.92
C VAL A 318 4.34 10.60 17.45
N ILE A 319 3.85 11.77 17.01
CA ILE A 319 2.55 12.31 17.45
C ILE A 319 1.43 11.32 17.09
N LEU A 320 1.38 10.84 15.86
CA LEU A 320 0.35 9.88 15.42
C LEU A 320 0.46 8.55 16.19
N GLY A 321 1.68 8.06 16.41
CA GLY A 321 1.91 6.85 17.20
C GLY A 321 1.47 6.99 18.65
N LEU A 322 1.78 8.12 19.29
CA LEU A 322 1.31 8.41 20.66
C LEU A 322 -0.22 8.57 20.71
N THR A 323 -0.81 9.20 19.70
CA THR A 323 -2.28 9.32 19.60
C THR A 323 -2.93 7.95 19.47
N ALA A 324 -2.39 7.06 18.61
CA ALA A 324 -2.87 5.69 18.46
C ALA A 324 -2.72 4.91 19.78
N ALA A 325 -1.58 5.06 20.48
CA ALA A 325 -1.35 4.44 21.79
C ALA A 325 -2.38 4.93 22.81
N ALA A 326 -2.58 6.24 22.92
CA ALA A 326 -3.57 6.83 23.83
C ALA A 326 -5.00 6.32 23.52
N LEU A 327 -5.39 6.24 22.23
CA LEU A 327 -6.69 5.69 21.84
C LEU A 327 -6.85 4.24 22.29
N VAL A 328 -5.84 3.38 22.08
CA VAL A 328 -5.91 1.96 22.49
C VAL A 328 -6.00 1.83 24.01
N TRP A 329 -5.25 2.63 24.77
CA TRP A 329 -5.25 2.55 26.23
C TRP A 329 -6.51 3.13 26.86
N LEU A 330 -7.05 4.23 26.31
CA LEU A 330 -8.21 4.94 26.88
C LEU A 330 -9.55 4.31 26.43
N VAL A 331 -9.68 4.00 25.14
CA VAL A 331 -10.95 3.54 24.57
C VAL A 331 -10.88 2.17 23.90
N GLY A 332 -9.77 1.45 24.08
CA GLY A 332 -9.54 0.13 23.47
C GLY A 332 -10.66 -0.89 23.68
N PRO A 333 -11.22 -1.05 24.91
CA PRO A 333 -12.34 -1.96 25.13
C PRO A 333 -13.60 -1.60 24.32
N ALA A 334 -13.85 -0.31 24.10
CA ALA A 334 -14.97 0.15 23.27
C ALA A 334 -14.70 -0.09 21.79
N LEU A 335 -13.48 0.17 21.32
CA LEU A 335 -13.06 -0.12 19.94
C LEU A 335 -13.15 -1.63 19.63
N MET A 336 -12.72 -2.49 20.56
CA MET A 336 -12.84 -3.94 20.41
C MET A 336 -14.31 -4.36 20.26
N ARG A 337 -15.21 -3.84 21.11
CA ARG A 337 -16.65 -4.15 21.02
C ARG A 337 -17.28 -3.64 19.73
N LEU A 338 -16.85 -2.47 19.27
CA LEU A 338 -17.36 -1.89 18.02
C LEU A 338 -17.00 -2.76 16.80
N VAL A 339 -15.79 -3.30 16.74
CA VAL A 339 -15.31 -4.08 15.59
C VAL A 339 -15.71 -5.56 15.72
N ALA A 340 -15.67 -6.12 16.91
CA ALA A 340 -16.01 -7.54 17.14
C ALA A 340 -17.51 -7.82 17.16
N GLY A 341 -18.33 -6.80 17.42
CA GLY A 341 -19.77 -6.95 17.70
C GLY A 341 -20.03 -7.28 19.19
N PRO A 342 -21.30 -7.06 19.64
CA PRO A 342 -21.67 -7.20 21.05
C PRO A 342 -21.58 -8.66 21.57
N ASP A 343 -21.77 -9.64 20.70
CA ASP A 343 -21.88 -11.07 21.07
C ASP A 343 -20.55 -11.80 21.10
N LYS A 344 -19.42 -11.12 20.80
CA LYS A 344 -18.12 -11.76 20.75
C LYS A 344 -17.59 -12.06 22.15
N SER A 345 -17.18 -13.30 22.37
CA SER A 345 -16.63 -13.80 23.64
C SER A 345 -15.46 -12.96 24.14
N THR A 346 -15.40 -12.72 25.45
CA THR A 346 -14.26 -12.10 26.15
C THR A 346 -12.97 -12.91 25.99
N ALA A 347 -13.06 -14.21 25.73
CA ALA A 347 -11.92 -15.08 25.42
C ALA A 347 -11.21 -14.70 24.09
N VAL A 348 -11.85 -13.92 23.23
CA VAL A 348 -11.27 -13.39 21.98
C VAL A 348 -10.89 -11.93 22.16
N THR A 349 -11.79 -11.10 22.67
CA THR A 349 -11.59 -9.64 22.75
C THR A 349 -10.54 -9.24 23.79
N GLY A 350 -10.41 -9.97 24.89
CA GLY A 350 -9.38 -9.73 25.91
C GLY A 350 -7.96 -9.87 25.36
N PRO A 351 -7.57 -11.09 24.89
CA PRO A 351 -6.25 -11.29 24.28
C PRO A 351 -5.98 -10.37 23.08
N ALA A 352 -7.00 -10.07 22.26
CA ALA A 352 -6.86 -9.13 21.15
C ALA A 352 -6.45 -7.72 21.62
N LEU A 353 -7.08 -7.23 22.69
CA LEU A 353 -6.75 -5.95 23.29
C LEU A 353 -5.35 -5.92 23.88
N ASP A 354 -4.95 -6.97 24.59
CA ASP A 354 -3.61 -7.08 25.19
C ASP A 354 -2.52 -7.13 24.13
N TRP A 355 -2.76 -7.87 23.05
CA TRP A 355 -1.89 -7.90 21.88
C TRP A 355 -1.74 -6.50 21.26
N LEU A 356 -2.84 -5.79 21.08
CA LEU A 356 -2.84 -4.45 20.53
C LEU A 356 -2.14 -3.44 21.45
N ARG A 357 -2.32 -3.54 22.77
CA ARG A 357 -1.62 -2.73 23.77
C ARG A 357 -0.10 -2.89 23.72
N ILE A 358 0.39 -4.12 23.52
CA ILE A 358 1.82 -4.38 23.36
C ILE A 358 2.33 -3.77 22.05
N THR A 359 1.66 -4.02 20.94
CA THR A 359 2.13 -3.61 19.62
C THR A 359 2.05 -2.10 19.41
N VAL A 360 1.07 -1.41 19.98
CA VAL A 360 0.93 0.04 19.83
C VAL A 360 2.07 0.83 20.49
N LEU A 361 2.79 0.24 21.45
CA LEU A 361 3.93 0.88 22.11
C LEU A 361 5.10 1.16 21.15
N ILE A 362 5.25 0.36 20.07
CA ILE A 362 6.29 0.58 19.07
C ILE A 362 5.89 1.62 18.01
N PHE A 363 4.60 1.96 17.87
CA PHE A 363 4.11 2.87 16.82
C PHE A 363 4.86 4.21 16.78
N PRO A 364 5.12 4.90 17.92
CA PRO A 364 5.84 6.17 17.89
C PRO A 364 7.26 6.06 17.34
N PHE A 365 7.86 4.88 17.39
CA PHE A 365 9.27 4.62 17.04
C PHE A 365 9.43 3.80 15.76
N SER A 366 8.34 3.40 15.13
CA SER A 366 8.33 2.53 13.95
C SER A 366 8.65 3.29 12.64
N PHE A 367 9.76 4.03 12.63
CA PHE A 367 10.20 4.85 11.49
C PHE A 367 10.62 4.05 10.25
N ALA A 368 10.54 2.73 10.28
CA ALA A 368 10.96 1.85 9.18
C ALA A 368 10.35 2.27 7.84
N ILE A 369 9.07 2.64 7.83
CA ILE A 369 8.36 3.06 6.62
C ILE A 369 8.91 4.38 6.05
N LEU A 370 9.29 5.34 6.90
CA LEU A 370 9.89 6.60 6.48
C LEU A 370 11.26 6.37 5.86
N TYR A 371 12.14 5.62 6.56
CA TYR A 371 13.49 5.34 6.10
C TYR A 371 13.49 4.52 4.82
N ARG A 372 12.66 3.48 4.74
CA ARG A 372 12.53 2.64 3.55
C ARG A 372 12.16 3.45 2.31
N ASN A 373 11.16 4.31 2.45
CA ASN A 373 10.67 5.13 1.34
C ASN A 373 11.67 6.23 0.95
N ALA A 374 12.37 6.82 1.92
CA ALA A 374 13.48 7.74 1.65
C ALA A 374 14.67 7.04 0.97
N LEU A 375 15.08 5.86 1.45
CA LEU A 375 16.15 5.05 0.83
C LEU A 375 15.82 4.68 -0.60
N GLN A 376 14.56 4.33 -0.88
CA GLN A 376 14.12 4.03 -2.23
C GLN A 376 14.21 5.27 -3.14
N ALA A 377 13.79 6.44 -2.66
CA ALA A 377 13.90 7.69 -3.40
C ALA A 377 15.37 8.13 -3.61
N LEU A 378 16.28 7.70 -2.72
CA LEU A 378 17.72 7.88 -2.83
C LEU A 378 18.42 6.78 -3.66
N ALA A 379 17.66 5.97 -4.42
CA ALA A 379 18.12 4.85 -5.24
C ALA A 379 18.89 3.76 -4.46
N GLN A 380 18.66 3.64 -3.14
CA GLN A 380 19.30 2.63 -2.29
C GLN A 380 18.47 1.33 -2.27
N TYR A 381 18.32 0.70 -3.41
CA TYR A 381 17.45 -0.47 -3.61
C TYR A 381 17.86 -1.68 -2.75
N GLY A 382 19.18 -1.92 -2.64
CA GLY A 382 19.72 -2.97 -1.78
C GLY A 382 19.32 -2.79 -0.31
N GLY A 383 19.31 -1.55 0.18
CA GLY A 383 18.85 -1.22 1.52
C GLY A 383 17.36 -1.53 1.73
N VAL A 384 16.52 -1.26 0.72
CA VAL A 384 15.08 -1.57 0.78
C VAL A 384 14.84 -3.08 0.84
N VAL A 385 15.55 -3.86 0.02
CA VAL A 385 15.46 -5.32 0.02
C VAL A 385 15.97 -5.91 1.33
N LEU A 386 17.08 -5.38 1.86
CA LEU A 386 17.67 -5.81 3.14
C LEU A 386 16.68 -5.61 4.30
N LEU A 387 15.93 -4.52 4.33
CA LEU A 387 14.85 -4.32 5.31
C LEU A 387 13.77 -5.40 5.18
N GLY A 388 13.37 -5.79 3.97
CA GLY A 388 12.45 -6.89 3.75
C GLY A 388 12.97 -8.24 4.24
N VAL A 389 14.24 -8.54 3.98
CA VAL A 389 14.89 -9.77 4.49
C VAL A 389 14.90 -9.77 6.03
N LEU A 390 15.23 -8.63 6.67
CA LEU A 390 15.21 -8.49 8.12
C LEU A 390 13.81 -8.77 8.69
N GLU A 391 12.75 -8.29 8.04
CA GLU A 391 11.37 -8.55 8.46
C GLU A 391 11.01 -10.06 8.39
N VAL A 392 11.48 -10.77 7.37
CA VAL A 392 11.31 -12.24 7.28
C VAL A 392 12.06 -12.94 8.42
N LEU A 393 13.30 -12.55 8.70
CA LEU A 393 14.10 -13.13 9.79
C LEU A 393 13.46 -12.88 11.15
N CYS A 394 12.97 -11.66 11.41
CA CYS A 394 12.24 -11.36 12.65
C CYS A 394 10.95 -12.18 12.76
N SER A 395 10.23 -12.38 11.67
CA SER A 395 9.04 -13.23 11.62
C SER A 395 9.38 -14.70 11.93
N ALA A 396 10.51 -15.19 11.42
CA ALA A 396 11.01 -16.53 11.70
C ALA A 396 11.38 -16.70 13.21
N VAL A 397 12.11 -15.73 13.76
CA VAL A 397 12.42 -15.70 15.21
C VAL A 397 11.12 -15.68 16.04
N CYS A 398 10.15 -14.90 15.61
CA CYS A 398 8.85 -14.83 16.25
C CYS A 398 8.14 -16.19 16.24
N ALA A 399 8.03 -16.83 15.07
CA ALA A 399 7.29 -18.07 14.88
C ALA A 399 7.96 -19.27 15.62
N TRP A 400 9.29 -19.35 15.61
CA TRP A 400 10.01 -20.51 16.10
C TRP A 400 10.62 -20.35 17.50
N VAL A 401 10.76 -19.12 18.01
CA VAL A 401 11.36 -18.85 19.32
C VAL A 401 10.39 -18.16 20.27
N LEU A 402 9.79 -17.03 19.85
CA LEU A 402 8.98 -16.22 20.76
C LEU A 402 7.61 -16.86 21.02
N ILE A 403 6.91 -17.33 20.00
CA ILE A 403 5.59 -17.94 20.17
C ILE A 403 5.68 -19.24 20.99
N PRO A 404 6.60 -20.18 20.76
CA PRO A 404 6.72 -21.38 21.60
C PRO A 404 7.06 -21.10 23.07
N ARG A 405 7.78 -20.00 23.35
CA ARG A 405 8.20 -19.68 24.73
C ARG A 405 7.21 -18.77 25.47
N LEU A 406 6.57 -17.84 24.77
CA LEU A 406 5.76 -16.76 25.35
C LEU A 406 4.28 -16.84 24.93
N GLY A 407 3.91 -17.86 24.15
CA GLY A 407 2.56 -18.02 23.65
C GLY A 407 2.12 -16.83 22.78
N PHE A 408 0.89 -16.40 22.97
CA PHE A 408 0.27 -15.32 22.19
C PHE A 408 1.00 -13.97 22.34
N ALA A 409 1.51 -13.64 23.53
CA ALA A 409 2.31 -12.44 23.76
C ALA A 409 3.59 -12.43 22.90
N GLY A 410 4.17 -13.62 22.63
CA GLY A 410 5.31 -13.76 21.72
C GLY A 410 5.03 -13.24 20.31
N SER A 411 3.79 -13.38 19.81
CA SER A 411 3.42 -12.85 18.50
C SER A 411 3.38 -11.32 18.49
N ALA A 412 2.94 -10.67 19.56
CA ALA A 412 2.97 -9.21 19.71
C ALA A 412 4.41 -8.68 19.80
N LEU A 413 5.25 -9.33 20.61
CA LEU A 413 6.68 -8.99 20.74
C LEU A 413 7.43 -9.18 19.42
N GLY A 414 7.04 -10.15 18.60
CA GLY A 414 7.59 -10.32 17.25
C GLY A 414 7.35 -9.13 16.34
N VAL A 415 6.18 -8.51 16.40
CA VAL A 415 5.87 -7.26 15.67
C VAL A 415 6.75 -6.12 16.17
N VAL A 416 6.87 -5.97 17.51
CA VAL A 416 7.73 -4.94 18.12
C VAL A 416 9.18 -5.13 17.70
N LEU A 417 9.70 -6.35 17.71
CA LEU A 417 11.05 -6.69 17.28
C LEU A 417 11.26 -6.34 15.79
N SER A 418 10.34 -6.77 14.93
CA SER A 418 10.44 -6.56 13.49
C SER A 418 10.46 -5.07 13.12
N TRP A 419 9.54 -4.29 13.65
CA TRP A 419 9.43 -2.86 13.34
C TRP A 419 10.55 -2.06 13.99
N GLY A 420 10.96 -2.41 15.22
CA GLY A 420 12.08 -1.78 15.89
C GLY A 420 13.41 -2.05 15.18
N ALA A 421 13.69 -3.30 14.83
CA ALA A 421 14.90 -3.66 14.08
C ALA A 421 14.95 -2.99 12.71
N SER A 422 13.81 -2.97 11.98
CA SER A 422 13.70 -2.30 10.68
C SER A 422 13.88 -0.79 10.79
N ALA A 423 13.39 -0.15 11.86
CA ALA A 423 13.60 1.28 12.11
C ALA A 423 15.06 1.60 12.41
N LEU A 424 15.73 0.78 13.23
CA LEU A 424 17.15 0.94 13.56
C LEU A 424 18.03 0.77 12.33
N LEU A 425 17.88 -0.34 11.59
CA LEU A 425 18.66 -0.60 10.38
C LEU A 425 18.41 0.46 9.32
N GLY A 426 17.14 0.81 9.07
CA GLY A 426 16.77 1.86 8.12
C GLY A 426 17.38 3.20 8.48
N GLY A 427 17.40 3.56 9.77
CA GLY A 427 18.04 4.78 10.27
C GLY A 427 19.55 4.80 10.06
N VAL A 428 20.23 3.67 10.30
CA VAL A 428 21.67 3.53 10.04
C VAL A 428 21.98 3.68 8.55
N LEU A 429 21.24 2.99 7.70
CA LEU A 429 21.43 3.06 6.24
C LEU A 429 21.17 4.47 5.72
N PHE A 430 20.07 5.10 6.13
CA PHE A 430 19.74 6.47 5.74
C PHE A 430 20.81 7.46 6.14
N ARG A 431 21.31 7.38 7.41
CA ARG A 431 22.39 8.25 7.89
C ARG A 431 23.70 8.05 7.11
N ARG A 432 24.05 6.81 6.75
CA ARG A 432 25.24 6.51 5.92
C ARG A 432 25.13 7.17 4.55
N VAL A 433 24.02 7.01 3.87
CA VAL A 433 23.78 7.62 2.55
C VAL A 433 23.80 9.14 2.64
N MET A 434 23.16 9.69 3.67
CA MET A 434 23.15 11.14 3.88
C MET A 434 24.51 11.71 4.28
N LYS A 435 25.45 10.94 4.84
CA LYS A 435 26.83 11.36 5.14
C LYS A 435 27.77 11.19 3.93
N GLY A 436 27.64 10.10 3.18
CA GLY A 436 28.57 9.72 2.10
C GLY A 436 28.49 10.55 0.81
N GLY A 437 27.59 11.52 0.73
CA GLY A 437 27.29 12.22 -0.53
C GLY A 437 26.33 11.40 -1.40
N VAL A 438 25.18 11.98 -1.73
CA VAL A 438 24.29 11.38 -2.74
C VAL A 438 25.00 11.60 -4.08
N ALA A 439 25.58 10.54 -4.66
CA ALA A 439 25.95 10.58 -6.06
C ALA A 439 24.65 10.75 -6.85
N CYS A 440 24.38 11.97 -7.30
CA CYS A 440 23.40 12.24 -8.33
C CYS A 440 23.98 11.70 -9.63
N GLU A 441 24.06 10.38 -9.79
CA GLU A 441 24.29 9.79 -11.12
C GLU A 441 23.04 10.09 -11.95
N GLY A 442 23.27 10.89 -12.99
CA GLY A 442 22.32 11.53 -13.85
C GLY A 442 21.47 10.60 -14.72
#